data_355c48ab5583ce39cb1afd02b4d01185
#
_entry.id   355c48ab5583ce39cb1afd02b4d01185
#
_cell.length_a   1.000
_cell.length_b   1.000
_cell.length_c   1.000
_cell.angle_alpha   90.00
_cell.angle_beta   90.00
_cell.angle_gamma   90.00
#
_symmetry.space_group_name_H-M   'P 1'
#
loop_
_entity.id
_entity.type
_entity.pdbx_description
1 polymer ?
#
loop_
_entity_poly.entity_id
_entity_poly.type
_entity_poly.pdbx_seq_one_letter_code
_entity_poly.pdbx_strand_id
1 'polypeptide(L)'
;MKGYCDMRGFLTFLVLRLISKKNISGEEISKEIEKRKGSKPSPGTIYPVLKYLKENGLIHEIQDTGKLKRYTITKKGERELKIATKKFISIFCDMKEEFN
;
A
#
# COMPACT_ATOMS: atom_id res chain seq x y z
N MET A 1 -12.77 -5.42 15.90
CA MET A 1 -11.51 -5.41 15.33
C MET A 1 -11.44 -4.66 14.02
N LYS A 2 -10.48 -3.85 13.88
CA LYS A 2 -10.40 -3.06 12.73
C LYS A 2 -9.48 -3.64 11.76
N GLY A 3 -9.10 -3.95 11.08
CA GLY A 3 -8.09 -4.47 10.33
C GLY A 3 -8.50 -4.76 8.94
N TYR A 4 -8.66 -5.99 8.67
CA TYR A 4 -8.85 -6.39 7.30
C TYR A 4 -10.27 -6.26 6.81
N CYS A 5 -11.20 -5.92 7.66
CA CYS A 5 -12.53 -5.57 7.18
C CYS A 5 -12.62 -4.10 6.83
N ASP A 6 -11.58 -3.34 7.12
CA ASP A 6 -11.52 -1.92 6.84
C ASP A 6 -10.91 -1.72 5.46
N MET A 7 -11.65 -1.07 4.59
CA MET A 7 -11.15 -0.81 3.23
C MET A 7 -9.87 0.02 3.27
N ARG A 8 -9.72 0.87 4.28
CA ARG A 8 -8.50 1.65 4.40
C ARG A 8 -7.32 0.78 4.75
N GLY A 9 -7.55 -0.26 5.54
CA GLY A 9 -6.49 -1.21 5.88
C GLY A 9 -5.98 -1.93 4.64
N PHE A 10 -6.90 -2.35 3.77
CA PHE A 10 -6.52 -3.00 2.52
C PHE A 10 -5.77 -2.04 1.61
N LEU A 11 -6.25 -0.80 1.49
CA LEU A 11 -5.59 0.19 0.65
C LEU A 11 -4.18 0.49 1.17
N THR A 12 -4.05 0.63 2.49
CA THR A 12 -2.75 0.88 3.10
C THR A 12 -1.77 -0.25 2.78
N PHE A 13 -2.23 -1.48 2.90
CA PHE A 13 -1.43 -2.65 2.56
C PHE A 13 -1.02 -2.62 1.09
N LEU A 14 -1.96 -2.34 0.20
CA LEU A 14 -1.70 -2.33 -1.24
C LEU A 14 -0.69 -1.25 -1.60
N VAL A 15 -0.83 -0.06 -1.03
CA VAL A 15 0.11 1.04 -1.28
C VAL A 15 1.51 0.66 -0.82
N LEU A 16 1.62 0.10 0.39
CA LEU A 16 2.92 -0.32 0.91
C LEU A 16 3.53 -1.40 0.03
N ARG A 17 2.73 -2.32 -0.44
CA ARG A 17 3.20 -3.37 -1.34
C ARG A 17 3.75 -2.80 -2.65
N LEU A 18 3.06 -1.82 -3.21
CA LEU A 18 3.52 -1.19 -4.44
C LEU A 18 4.85 -0.47 -4.23
N ILE A 19 4.98 0.21 -3.10
CA ILE A 19 6.23 0.91 -2.77
C ILE A 19 7.37 -0.09 -2.56
N SER A 20 7.06 -1.28 -2.05
CA SER A 20 8.08 -2.29 -1.81
C SER A 20 8.68 -2.82 -3.10
N LYS A 21 7.98 -2.70 -4.22
CA LYS A 21 8.46 -3.26 -5.48
C LYS A 21 9.37 -2.30 -6.23
N LYS A 22 9.18 -1.00 -6.06
CA LYS A 22 10.06 0.00 -6.66
C LYS A 22 9.73 1.36 -6.05
N ASN A 23 10.67 2.27 -6.14
CA ASN A 23 10.42 3.64 -5.72
C ASN A 23 9.37 4.24 -6.65
N ILE A 24 8.33 4.83 -6.07
CA ILE A 24 7.16 5.17 -6.85
C ILE A 24 6.53 6.44 -6.27
N SER A 25 5.95 7.26 -7.14
CA SER A 25 5.26 8.49 -6.73
C SER A 25 3.81 8.21 -6.41
N GLY A 26 3.17 9.18 -5.75
CA GLY A 26 1.74 9.05 -5.45
C GLY A 26 0.89 8.89 -6.70
N GLU A 27 1.23 9.63 -7.75
CA GLU A 27 0.48 9.54 -9.00
C GLU A 27 0.64 8.14 -9.63
N GLU A 28 1.86 7.62 -9.61
CA GLU A 28 2.10 6.29 -10.15
C GLU A 28 1.38 5.21 -9.33
N ILE A 29 1.31 5.40 -8.02
CA ILE A 29 0.57 4.49 -7.16
C ILE A 29 -0.91 4.48 -7.56
N SER A 30 -1.48 5.66 -7.76
CA SER A 30 -2.89 5.76 -8.17
C SER A 30 -3.14 5.05 -9.49
N LYS A 31 -2.24 5.17 -10.44
CA LYS A 31 -2.38 4.49 -11.73
C LYS A 31 -2.30 2.98 -11.59
N GLU A 32 -1.41 2.50 -10.73
CA GLU A 32 -1.30 1.07 -10.51
C GLU A 32 -2.55 0.50 -9.85
N ILE A 33 -3.14 1.27 -8.93
CA ILE A 33 -4.38 0.84 -8.29
C ILE A 33 -5.53 0.84 -9.30
N GLU A 34 -5.56 1.84 -10.17
CA GLU A 34 -6.58 1.91 -11.21
C GLU A 34 -6.57 0.67 -12.08
N LYS A 35 -5.38 0.18 -12.43
CA LYS A 35 -5.28 -1.03 -13.24
C LYS A 35 -5.90 -2.24 -12.57
N ARG A 36 -5.84 -2.29 -11.23
CA ARG A 36 -6.33 -3.45 -10.49
C ARG A 36 -7.79 -3.34 -10.10
N LYS A 37 -8.27 -2.13 -9.82
CA LYS A 37 -9.61 -1.91 -9.31
C LYS A 37 -10.57 -1.32 -10.33
N GLY A 38 -10.06 -0.83 -11.44
CA GLY A 38 -10.91 -0.21 -12.46
C GLY A 38 -11.23 1.24 -12.20
N SER A 39 -10.86 1.77 -11.05
CA SER A 39 -11.09 3.18 -10.74
C SER A 39 -9.84 3.75 -10.09
N LYS A 40 -9.53 5.00 -10.42
CA LYS A 40 -8.34 5.67 -9.92
C LYS A 40 -8.68 6.38 -8.61
N PRO A 41 -7.98 6.06 -7.52
CA PRO A 41 -8.23 6.77 -6.27
C PRO A 41 -7.79 8.22 -6.39
N SER A 42 -8.51 9.09 -5.71
CA SER A 42 -8.22 10.52 -5.72
C SER A 42 -7.01 10.82 -4.84
N PRO A 43 -6.39 12.00 -5.04
CA PRO A 43 -5.33 12.42 -4.11
C PRO A 43 -5.81 12.45 -2.66
N GLY A 44 -7.06 12.83 -2.43
CA GLY A 44 -7.62 12.84 -1.08
C GLY A 44 -7.68 11.48 -0.44
N THR A 45 -7.60 10.42 -1.22
CA THR A 45 -7.58 9.06 -0.72
C THR A 45 -6.14 8.55 -0.53
N ILE A 46 -5.26 8.88 -1.48
CA ILE A 46 -3.90 8.33 -1.50
C ILE A 46 -2.96 9.06 -0.53
N TYR A 47 -3.01 10.39 -0.51
CA TYR A 47 -2.04 11.12 0.31
C TYR A 47 -2.20 10.91 1.81
N PRO A 48 -3.41 10.76 2.37
CA PRO A 48 -3.51 10.37 3.78
C PRO A 48 -2.88 9.02 4.09
N VAL A 49 -2.95 8.07 3.15
CA VAL A 49 -2.30 6.76 3.32
C VAL A 49 -0.78 6.92 3.34
N LEU A 50 -0.25 7.70 2.41
CA LEU A 50 1.19 7.96 2.35
C LEU A 50 1.67 8.66 3.62
N LYS A 51 0.88 9.61 4.11
CA LYS A 51 1.22 10.30 5.35
C LYS A 51 1.25 9.34 6.52
N TYR A 52 0.25 8.47 6.63
CA TYR A 52 0.19 7.48 7.68
C TYR A 52 1.43 6.56 7.64
N LEU A 53 1.76 6.06 6.47
CA LEU A 53 2.90 5.16 6.32
C LEU A 53 4.21 5.86 6.69
N LYS A 54 4.35 7.13 6.29
CA LYS A 54 5.56 7.90 6.59
C LYS A 54 5.66 8.18 8.07
N GLU A 55 4.55 8.58 8.70
CA GLU A 55 4.55 8.88 10.14
C GLU A 55 4.83 7.65 10.99
N ASN A 56 4.50 6.48 10.48
CA ASN A 56 4.77 5.24 11.19
C ASN A 56 6.11 4.62 10.84
N GLY A 57 6.91 5.32 10.07
CA GLY A 57 8.27 4.88 9.76
C GLY A 57 8.34 3.72 8.79
N LEU A 58 7.29 3.50 8.01
CA LEU A 58 7.24 2.37 7.08
C LEU A 58 7.77 2.73 5.70
N ILE A 59 7.74 4.01 5.36
CA ILE A 59 8.28 4.50 4.09
C ILE A 59 9.06 5.79 4.33
N HIS A 60 9.95 6.10 3.39
CA HIS A 60 10.66 7.39 3.33
C HIS A 60 10.26 8.11 2.06
N GLU A 61 10.29 9.41 2.15
CA GLU A 61 10.10 10.25 0.98
C GLU A 61 11.46 10.54 0.36
N ILE A 62 11.58 10.31 -0.95
CA ILE A 62 12.80 10.60 -1.70
C ILE A 62 12.47 11.71 -2.67
N GLN A 63 13.31 12.75 -2.68
CA GLN A 63 13.10 13.82 -3.63
C GLN A 63 13.90 13.51 -4.88
N ASP A 64 13.21 13.34 -5.98
CA ASP A 64 13.86 13.14 -7.26
C ASP A 64 14.43 14.47 -7.74
N THR A 65 15.31 14.42 -8.71
CA THR A 65 15.89 15.63 -9.29
C THR A 65 14.84 16.51 -9.95
N GLY A 66 13.68 15.93 -10.24
CA GLY A 66 12.54 16.68 -10.74
C GLY A 66 11.68 17.20 -9.61
N LYS A 67 10.42 17.39 -9.89
CA LYS A 67 9.46 17.91 -8.92
C LYS A 67 8.63 16.81 -8.27
N LEU A 68 8.81 15.56 -8.69
CA LEU A 68 8.02 14.46 -8.20
C LEU A 68 8.61 13.89 -6.92
N LYS A 69 7.77 13.74 -5.92
CA LYS A 69 8.14 13.04 -4.71
C LYS A 69 7.95 11.56 -4.93
N ARG A 70 8.98 10.79 -4.62
CA ARG A 70 8.89 9.33 -4.69
C ARG A 70 9.05 8.78 -3.29
N TYR A 71 8.65 7.55 -3.13
CA TYR A 71 8.66 6.89 -1.83
C TYR A 71 9.41 5.58 -1.92
N THR A 72 10.08 5.22 -0.84
CA THR A 72 10.80 3.96 -0.74
C THR A 72 10.42 3.30 0.59
N ILE A 73 10.46 1.98 0.63
CA ILE A 73 10.09 1.25 1.83
C ILE A 73 11.29 1.20 2.78
N THR A 74 11.01 1.26 4.08
CA THR A 74 12.05 1.12 5.09
C THR A 74 12.17 -0.35 5.50
N LYS A 75 13.20 -0.67 6.30
CA LYS A 75 13.31 -2.02 6.82
C LYS A 75 12.13 -2.38 7.71
N LYS A 76 11.67 -1.41 8.50
CA LYS A 76 10.47 -1.62 9.30
C LYS A 76 9.27 -1.89 8.40
N GLY A 77 9.16 -1.13 7.31
CA GLY A 77 8.08 -1.34 6.34
C GLY A 77 8.12 -2.71 5.72
N GLU A 78 9.31 -3.21 5.41
CA GLU A 78 9.45 -4.55 4.84
C GLU A 78 9.00 -5.61 5.83
N ARG A 79 9.35 -5.46 7.09
CA ARG A 79 8.91 -6.40 8.13
C ARG A 79 7.40 -6.39 8.31
N GLU A 80 6.84 -5.19 8.38
CA GLU A 80 5.38 -5.05 8.55
C GLU A 80 4.64 -5.59 7.33
N LEU A 81 5.18 -5.34 6.15
CA LEU A 81 4.56 -5.86 4.93
C LEU A 81 4.57 -7.38 4.91
N LYS A 82 5.68 -7.98 5.34
CA LYS A 82 5.77 -9.44 5.37
C LYS A 82 4.74 -10.02 6.33
N ILE A 83 4.59 -9.42 7.50
CA ILE A 83 3.58 -9.87 8.48
C ILE A 83 2.18 -9.73 7.90
N ALA A 84 1.88 -8.59 7.30
CA ALA A 84 0.56 -8.34 6.72
C ALA A 84 0.29 -9.30 5.56
N THR A 85 1.30 -9.57 4.74
CA THR A 85 1.15 -10.49 3.61
C THR A 85 0.76 -11.88 4.10
N LYS A 86 1.42 -12.36 5.15
CA LYS A 86 1.08 -13.66 5.71
C LYS A 86 -0.35 -13.71 6.22
N LYS A 87 -0.79 -12.64 6.86
CA LYS A 87 -2.16 -12.57 7.37
C LYS A 87 -3.17 -12.58 6.23
N PHE A 88 -2.91 -11.82 5.16
CA PHE A 88 -3.81 -11.80 4.02
C PHE A 88 -3.87 -13.16 3.33
N ILE A 89 -2.72 -13.79 3.15
CA ILE A 89 -2.68 -15.11 2.53
C ILE A 89 -3.47 -16.11 3.36
N SER A 90 -3.31 -16.07 4.68
CA SER A 90 -4.03 -16.97 5.57
C SER A 90 -5.53 -16.77 5.44
N ILE A 91 -5.99 -15.51 5.38
CA ILE A 91 -7.41 -15.22 5.25
C ILE A 91 -7.95 -15.70 3.91
N PHE A 92 -7.19 -15.46 2.84
CA PHE A 92 -7.60 -15.93 1.52
C PHE A 92 -7.68 -17.45 1.46
N CYS A 93 -6.75 -18.13 2.10
CA CYS A 93 -6.78 -19.59 2.14
C CYS A 93 -8.02 -20.10 2.86
N ASP A 94 -8.42 -19.43 3.94
CA ASP A 94 -9.64 -19.80 4.65
C ASP A 94 -10.87 -19.63 3.79
N MET A 95 -10.87 -18.63 2.93
CA MET A 95 -12.04 -18.33 2.10
C MET A 95 -11.99 -19.02 0.75
N LYS A 96 -10.94 -19.75 0.47
CA LYS A 96 -10.71 -20.30 -0.86
C LYS A 96 -11.85 -21.16 -1.35
N GLU A 97 -12.42 -21.98 -0.48
CA GLU A 97 -13.49 -22.86 -0.85
C GLU A 97 -14.79 -22.14 -1.16
N GLU A 98 -14.93 -20.92 -0.63
CA GLU A 98 -16.13 -20.13 -0.87
C GLU A 98 -16.18 -19.56 -2.28
N PHE A 99 -15.06 -19.56 -2.97
CA PHE A 99 -15.01 -19.05 -4.33
C PHE A 99 -15.21 -20.13 -5.38
N ASN A 100 -15.36 -21.36 -4.96
CA ASN A 100 -15.55 -22.48 -5.91
C ASN A 100 -17.05 -22.87 -6.05
#